data_2a4cbe850632c91a1adbce82afc05a6b
#
_entry.id   2a4cbe850632c91a1adbce82afc05a6b
#
_cell.length_a   1.000
_cell.length_b   1.000
_cell.length_c   1.000
_cell.angle_alpha   90.00
_cell.angle_beta   90.00
_cell.angle_gamma   90.00
#
_symmetry.space_group_name_H-M   'P 1'
#
loop_
_entity.id
_entity.type
_entity.pdbx_description
1 polymer ?
#
loop_
_entity_poly.entity_id
_entity_poly.type
_entity_poly.pdbx_seq_one_letter_code
_entity_poly.pdbx_strand_id
1 'polypeptide(L)'
;MFNKKNREIYKKIVEEQHYCQLCGSTCWLEIHHIYYRSQGGNNDERNLIRLCKKCHELVHSNKKKWQKFLLEKQHIKYGEFDEKDLRN
;
A
#
# COMPACT_ATOMS: atom_id res chain seq x y z
N MET A 1 -13.33 -6.06 -12.24
CA MET A 1 -14.50 -5.64 -11.42
C MET A 1 -14.19 -5.88 -9.95
N PHE A 2 -14.44 -4.89 -9.10
CA PHE A 2 -14.27 -5.08 -7.66
C PHE A 2 -15.45 -5.85 -7.09
N ASN A 3 -15.18 -6.86 -6.28
CA ASN A 3 -16.21 -7.47 -5.49
C ASN A 3 -16.47 -6.59 -4.23
N LYS A 4 -17.51 -6.89 -3.49
CA LYS A 4 -17.90 -6.11 -2.32
C LYS A 4 -16.80 -6.03 -1.26
N LYS A 5 -16.10 -7.14 -1.02
CA LYS A 5 -15.01 -7.23 -0.04
C LYS A 5 -13.85 -6.32 -0.39
N ASN A 6 -13.42 -6.30 -1.66
CA ASN A 6 -12.33 -5.43 -2.11
C ASN A 6 -12.71 -3.95 -1.98
N ARG A 7 -13.96 -3.62 -2.28
CA ARG A 7 -14.45 -2.25 -2.13
C ARG A 7 -14.41 -1.79 -0.69
N GLU A 8 -14.79 -2.65 0.24
CA GLU A 8 -14.77 -2.34 1.67
C GLU A 8 -13.35 -2.10 2.18
N ILE A 9 -12.39 -2.91 1.73
CA ILE A 9 -10.97 -2.74 2.09
C ILE A 9 -10.46 -1.40 1.56
N TYR A 10 -10.71 -1.08 0.30
CA TYR A 10 -10.27 0.19 -0.28
C TYR A 10 -10.91 1.38 0.43
N LYS A 11 -12.17 1.30 0.75
CA LYS A 11 -12.87 2.33 1.50
C LYS A 11 -12.21 2.56 2.86
N LYS A 12 -11.87 1.48 3.56
CA LYS A 12 -11.20 1.54 4.85
C LYS A 12 -9.86 2.26 4.74
N ILE A 13 -9.04 1.90 3.73
CA ILE A 13 -7.74 2.55 3.51
C ILE A 13 -7.92 4.05 3.24
N VAL A 14 -8.87 4.42 2.40
CA VAL A 14 -9.15 5.82 2.09
C VAL A 14 -9.58 6.59 3.35
N GLU A 15 -10.41 5.99 4.19
CA GLU A 15 -10.90 6.63 5.42
C GLU A 15 -9.82 6.76 6.49
N GLU A 16 -8.88 5.80 6.57
CA GLU A 16 -7.83 5.81 7.59
C GLU A 16 -6.61 6.60 7.17
N GLN A 17 -6.31 6.65 5.87
CA GLN A 17 -5.11 7.29 5.35
C GLN A 17 -5.48 8.53 4.52
N HIS A 18 -5.69 9.66 5.20
CA HIS A 18 -6.15 10.91 4.57
C HIS A 18 -5.04 11.69 3.87
N TYR A 19 -3.81 11.24 3.97
CA TYR A 19 -2.65 11.92 3.39
C TYR A 19 -1.62 10.89 2.95
N CYS A 20 -0.69 11.34 2.10
CA CYS A 20 0.40 10.49 1.63
C CYS A 20 1.22 9.99 2.83
N GLN A 21 1.41 8.70 2.90
CA GLN A 21 2.11 8.07 4.03
C GLN A 21 3.62 8.29 3.98
N LEU A 22 4.16 8.85 2.90
CA LEU A 22 5.57 9.18 2.79
C LEU A 22 5.85 10.67 3.00
N CYS A 23 5.07 11.56 2.38
CA CYS A 23 5.37 12.99 2.43
C CYS A 23 4.29 13.84 3.10
N GLY A 24 3.14 13.27 3.44
CA GLY A 24 2.07 13.99 4.10
C GLY A 24 1.18 14.84 3.20
N SER A 25 1.41 14.84 1.88
CA SER A 25 0.57 15.56 0.94
C SER A 25 -0.87 15.06 0.97
N THR A 26 -1.83 15.96 0.80
CA THR A 26 -3.25 15.60 0.72
C THR A 26 -3.77 15.59 -0.73
N CYS A 27 -2.91 15.89 -1.70
CA CYS A 27 -3.30 15.99 -3.11
C CYS A 27 -2.92 14.74 -3.89
N TRP A 28 -3.78 14.36 -4.84
CA TRP A 28 -3.50 13.28 -5.80
C TRP A 28 -3.12 11.96 -5.11
N LEU A 29 -3.93 11.54 -4.14
CA LEU A 29 -3.67 10.31 -3.38
C LEU A 29 -4.15 9.09 -4.16
N GLU A 30 -3.29 8.07 -4.22
CA GLU A 30 -3.55 6.81 -4.90
C GLU A 30 -3.27 5.65 -3.95
N ILE A 31 -3.94 4.52 -4.15
CA ILE A 31 -3.66 3.30 -3.39
C ILE A 31 -2.55 2.53 -4.10
N HIS A 32 -1.48 2.27 -3.38
CA HIS A 32 -0.32 1.53 -3.89
C HIS A 32 -0.30 0.13 -3.27
N HIS A 33 -0.09 -0.89 -4.10
CA HIS A 33 0.14 -2.26 -3.65
C HIS A 33 1.62 -2.44 -3.38
N ILE A 34 2.00 -2.73 -2.13
CA ILE A 34 3.42 -2.88 -1.75
C ILE A 34 4.03 -4.08 -2.46
N TYR A 35 3.42 -5.26 -2.37
CA TYR A 35 3.68 -6.33 -3.32
C TYR A 35 2.80 -6.08 -4.53
N TYR A 36 3.43 -5.92 -5.68
CA TYR A 36 2.72 -5.59 -6.92
C TYR A 36 1.82 -6.74 -7.34
N ARG A 37 0.75 -6.43 -8.07
CA ARG A 37 -0.14 -7.45 -8.61
C ARG A 37 0.63 -8.44 -9.48
N SER A 38 1.63 -7.99 -10.23
CA SER A 38 2.52 -8.84 -11.02
C SER A 38 3.33 -9.82 -10.17
N GLN A 39 3.48 -9.54 -8.89
CA GLN A 39 4.16 -10.40 -7.93
C GLN A 39 3.18 -11.26 -7.12
N GLY A 40 1.92 -11.28 -7.51
CA GLY A 40 0.87 -11.95 -6.75
C GLY A 40 0.34 -11.15 -5.58
N GLY A 41 0.65 -9.85 -5.52
CA GLY A 41 0.17 -8.99 -4.44
C GLY A 41 -1.35 -8.95 -4.36
N ASN A 42 -1.89 -9.14 -3.15
CA ASN A 42 -3.32 -9.19 -2.91
C ASN A 42 -3.85 -7.89 -2.30
N ASN A 43 -5.12 -7.88 -1.95
CA ASN A 43 -5.80 -6.72 -1.38
C ASN A 43 -5.89 -6.75 0.14
N ASP A 44 -4.98 -7.45 0.80
CA ASP A 44 -4.86 -7.38 2.26
C ASP A 44 -4.52 -5.94 2.65
N GLU A 45 -5.16 -5.41 3.70
CA GLU A 45 -4.95 -4.02 4.10
C GLU A 45 -3.49 -3.70 4.42
N ARG A 46 -2.73 -4.69 4.87
CA ARG A 46 -1.29 -4.52 5.16
C ARG A 46 -0.47 -4.35 3.88
N ASN A 47 -1.01 -4.76 2.74
CA ASN A 47 -0.36 -4.61 1.43
C ASN A 47 -0.74 -3.31 0.72
N LEU A 48 -1.60 -2.50 1.31
CA LEU A 48 -2.14 -1.29 0.68
C LEU A 48 -1.70 -0.05 1.46
N ILE A 49 -1.24 0.96 0.72
CA ILE A 49 -0.79 2.21 1.33
C ILE A 49 -1.13 3.36 0.39
N ARG A 50 -1.56 4.49 0.97
CA ARG A 50 -1.86 5.67 0.16
C ARG A 50 -0.62 6.52 -0.04
N LEU A 51 -0.35 6.83 -1.29
CA LEU A 51 0.77 7.67 -1.69
C LEU A 51 0.26 8.75 -2.64
N CYS A 52 0.83 9.94 -2.56
CA CYS A 52 0.55 10.96 -3.57
C CYS A 52 1.21 10.55 -4.89
N LYS A 53 0.80 11.18 -5.98
CA LYS A 53 1.32 10.84 -7.31
C LYS A 53 2.85 10.88 -7.37
N LYS A 54 3.46 11.91 -6.78
CA LYS A 54 4.93 12.04 -6.78
C LYS A 54 5.60 10.91 -6.04
N CYS A 55 5.10 10.56 -4.86
CA CYS A 55 5.67 9.46 -4.07
C CYS A 55 5.42 8.12 -4.74
N HIS A 56 4.25 7.95 -5.38
CA HIS A 56 3.96 6.74 -6.14
C HIS A 56 4.96 6.55 -7.28
N GLU A 57 5.29 7.63 -7.99
CA GLU A 57 6.31 7.60 -9.04
C GLU A 57 7.70 7.32 -8.44
N LEU A 58 8.00 7.91 -7.29
CA LEU A 58 9.27 7.70 -6.60
C LEU A 58 9.46 6.23 -6.24
N VAL A 59 8.46 5.60 -5.64
CA VAL A 59 8.59 4.18 -5.25
C VAL A 59 8.70 3.27 -6.47
N HIS A 60 8.08 3.63 -7.59
CA HIS A 60 8.24 2.89 -8.83
C HIS A 60 9.62 3.05 -9.47
N SER A 61 10.33 4.13 -9.16
CA SER A 61 11.68 4.39 -9.72
C SER A 61 12.74 3.45 -9.13
N ASN A 62 12.50 2.90 -7.95
CA ASN A 62 13.38 1.90 -7.34
C ASN A 62 12.53 0.95 -6.49
N LYS A 63 11.84 0.06 -7.19
CA LYS A 63 10.82 -0.82 -6.61
C LYS A 63 11.33 -1.68 -5.46
N LYS A 64 12.50 -2.27 -5.61
CA LYS A 64 13.06 -3.17 -4.61
C LYS A 64 13.37 -2.46 -3.29
N LYS A 65 14.00 -1.30 -3.39
CA LYS A 65 14.35 -0.48 -2.22
C LYS A 65 13.10 -0.02 -1.48
N TRP A 66 12.15 0.55 -2.22
CA TRP A 66 10.95 1.11 -1.61
C TRP A 66 9.98 0.04 -1.11
N GLN A 67 9.94 -1.12 -1.77
CA GLN A 67 9.13 -2.23 -1.28
C GLN A 67 9.60 -2.66 0.11
N LYS A 68 10.91 -2.82 0.28
CA LYS A 68 11.49 -3.16 1.58
C LYS A 68 11.16 -2.11 2.64
N PHE A 69 11.34 -0.84 2.29
CA PHE A 69 11.05 0.27 3.21
C PHE A 69 9.58 0.29 3.62
N LEU A 70 8.68 0.14 2.65
CA LEU A 70 7.24 0.16 2.94
C LEU A 70 6.79 -1.04 3.77
N LEU A 71 7.37 -2.22 3.53
CA LEU A 71 7.08 -3.40 4.34
C LEU A 71 7.51 -3.20 5.79
N GLU A 72 8.68 -2.63 6.02
CA GLU A 72 9.16 -2.31 7.36
C GLU A 72 8.20 -1.35 8.06
N LYS A 73 7.71 -0.35 7.35
CA LYS A 73 6.72 0.60 7.86
C LYS A 73 5.43 -0.10 8.27
N GLN A 74 4.98 -1.07 7.48
CA GLN A 74 3.77 -1.85 7.80
C GLN A 74 3.97 -2.76 9.01
N HIS A 75 5.16 -3.34 9.18
CA HIS A 75 5.48 -4.13 10.39
C HIS A 75 5.44 -3.26 11.64
N ILE A 76 5.84 -2.01 11.56
CA ILE A 76 5.74 -1.08 12.67
C ILE A 76 4.28 -0.80 13.01
N LYS A 77 3.45 -0.60 11.99
CA LYS A 77 2.05 -0.24 12.15
C LYS A 77 1.19 -1.42 12.63
N TYR A 78 1.37 -2.59 12.02
CA TYR A 78 0.51 -3.76 12.25
C TYR A 78 1.15 -4.83 13.15
N GLY A 79 2.42 -4.65 13.54
CA GLY A 79 3.19 -5.68 14.24
C GLY A 79 3.78 -6.69 13.25
N GLU A 80 4.45 -7.70 13.79
CA GLU A 80 5.03 -8.74 12.94
C GLU A 80 3.94 -9.59 12.29
N PHE A 81 4.10 -9.82 10.99
CA PHE A 81 3.22 -10.69 10.22
C PHE A 81 4.04 -11.41 9.15
N ASP A 82 3.51 -12.51 8.61
CA ASP A 82 4.15 -13.23 7.53
C ASP A 82 3.87 -12.49 6.22
N GLU A 83 4.92 -12.01 5.57
CA GLU A 83 4.78 -11.27 4.30
C GLU A 83 4.17 -12.11 3.19
N LYS A 84 4.20 -13.44 3.31
CA LYS A 84 3.53 -14.34 2.38
C LYS A 84 2.01 -14.12 2.37
N ASP A 85 1.46 -13.61 3.47
CA ASP A 85 0.03 -13.30 3.56
C ASP A 85 -0.38 -12.17 2.60
N LEU A 86 0.58 -11.37 2.13
CA LEU A 86 0.34 -10.27 1.20
C LEU A 86 0.44 -10.68 -0.27
N ARG A 87 0.75 -11.93 -0.52
CA ARG A 87 0.93 -12.49 -1.87
C ARG A 87 0.11 -13.76 -2.03
N ASN A 88 -0.45 -13.91 -3.20
CA ASN A 88 -1.16 -15.14 -3.56
C ASN A 88 -0.22 -16.15 -4.22
#